data_63a4b7241affdee9114a8b801187d87a
#
_entry.id   63a4b7241affdee9114a8b801187d87a
#
_cell.length_a   1.000
_cell.length_b   1.000
_cell.length_c   1.000
_cell.angle_alpha   90.00
_cell.angle_beta   90.00
_cell.angle_gamma   90.00
#
_symmetry.space_group_name_H-M   'P 1'
#
loop_
_entity.id
_entity.type
_entity.pdbx_description
1 polymer ?
#
loop_
_entity_poly.entity_id
_entity_poly.type
_entity_poly.pdbx_seq_one_letter_code
_entity_poly.pdbx_strand_id
1 'polypeptide(L)'
;FDMEGAKKLLEEHGYRDSDGDGILDKDGEKVSLQIITYGRTGLPQSSQALQSALSQLGIEASVEQLDSTEDRGHAGTFDLSVYAEVTLPTGDPYSYLMNSYGTDGTNNFGRYSNAEVDAMLGELAVEFDTGRRAELAKQIDKTVLADNSYCNMFHLNMYMAMKDTVEGLEQSPVDYYHITAQTCVK
;
A
#
# COMPACT_ATOMS: atom_id res chain seq x y z
N PHE A 1 -7.63 -14.22 0.09
CA PHE A 1 -8.08 -13.99 -1.29
C PHE A 1 -9.34 -14.81 -1.56
N ASP A 2 -10.46 -14.14 -1.83
CA ASP A 2 -11.78 -14.74 -1.98
C ASP A 2 -12.49 -14.19 -3.25
N MET A 3 -12.31 -14.89 -4.37
CA MET A 3 -12.89 -14.50 -5.66
C MET A 3 -14.42 -14.67 -5.69
N GLU A 4 -14.94 -15.71 -5.05
CA GLU A 4 -16.38 -15.95 -5.03
C GLU A 4 -17.10 -14.94 -4.14
N GLY A 5 -16.51 -14.59 -3.00
CA GLY A 5 -17.00 -13.49 -2.16
C GLY A 5 -16.99 -12.15 -2.90
N ALA A 6 -15.91 -11.87 -3.66
CA ALA A 6 -15.81 -10.64 -4.45
C ALA A 6 -16.89 -10.57 -5.54
N LYS A 7 -17.13 -11.66 -6.30
CA LYS A 7 -18.20 -11.73 -7.31
C LYS A 7 -19.57 -11.48 -6.69
N LYS A 8 -19.85 -12.17 -5.60
CA LYS A 8 -21.13 -12.02 -4.89
C LYS A 8 -21.35 -10.56 -4.42
N LEU A 9 -20.29 -9.93 -3.88
CA LEU A 9 -20.37 -8.55 -3.42
C LEU A 9 -20.64 -7.59 -4.60
N LEU A 10 -19.96 -7.78 -5.73
CA LEU A 10 -20.21 -6.99 -6.94
C LEU A 10 -21.66 -7.14 -7.43
N GLU A 11 -22.16 -8.36 -7.49
CA GLU A 11 -23.55 -8.63 -7.88
C GLU A 11 -24.59 -7.99 -6.92
N GLU A 12 -24.35 -8.07 -5.60
CA GLU A 12 -25.19 -7.46 -4.57
C GLU A 12 -25.24 -5.94 -4.69
N HIS A 13 -24.15 -5.33 -5.22
CA HIS A 13 -24.05 -3.89 -5.45
C HIS A 13 -24.46 -3.46 -6.88
N GLY A 14 -25.01 -4.38 -7.67
CA GLY A 14 -25.60 -4.09 -8.99
C GLY A 14 -24.61 -4.10 -10.15
N TYR A 15 -23.36 -4.56 -9.94
CA TYR A 15 -22.42 -4.77 -11.04
C TYR A 15 -22.74 -6.08 -11.78
N ARG A 16 -22.96 -6.03 -13.08
CA ARG A 16 -23.37 -7.18 -13.91
C ARG A 16 -22.88 -7.01 -15.33
N ASP A 17 -22.57 -8.10 -15.98
CA ASP A 17 -22.39 -8.13 -17.45
C ASP A 17 -23.79 -8.18 -18.10
N SER A 18 -24.29 -7.03 -18.51
CA SER A 18 -25.67 -6.90 -19.03
C SER A 18 -25.77 -7.11 -20.54
N ASP A 19 -24.67 -6.97 -21.28
CA ASP A 19 -24.62 -7.15 -22.73
C ASP A 19 -23.93 -8.47 -23.18
N GLY A 20 -23.33 -9.21 -22.24
CA GLY A 20 -22.71 -10.52 -22.48
C GLY A 20 -21.32 -10.46 -23.09
N ASP A 21 -20.61 -9.34 -22.97
CA ASP A 21 -19.25 -9.19 -23.49
C ASP A 21 -18.14 -9.61 -22.51
N GLY A 22 -18.53 -10.01 -21.28
CA GLY A 22 -17.63 -10.48 -20.23
C GLY A 22 -17.10 -9.37 -19.32
N ILE A 23 -17.54 -8.12 -19.51
CA ILE A 23 -17.17 -6.98 -18.67
C ILE A 23 -18.39 -6.55 -17.85
N LEU A 24 -18.18 -6.35 -16.55
CA LEU A 24 -19.22 -5.83 -15.69
C LEU A 24 -19.56 -4.39 -16.07
N ASP A 25 -20.83 -4.09 -16.02
CA ASP A 25 -21.33 -2.72 -16.10
C ASP A 25 -22.22 -2.39 -14.90
N LYS A 26 -22.39 -1.10 -14.67
CA LYS A 26 -23.30 -0.55 -13.68
C LYS A 26 -23.90 0.75 -14.22
N ASP A 27 -25.21 0.89 -14.11
CA ASP A 27 -25.95 2.06 -14.60
C ASP A 27 -25.69 2.36 -16.08
N GLY A 28 -25.35 1.34 -16.89
CA GLY A 28 -25.07 1.43 -18.31
C GLY A 28 -23.62 1.81 -18.68
N GLU A 29 -22.73 1.91 -17.70
CA GLU A 29 -21.31 2.20 -17.92
C GLU A 29 -20.46 0.98 -17.57
N LYS A 30 -19.51 0.62 -18.45
CA LYS A 30 -18.56 -0.48 -18.21
C LYS A 30 -17.59 -0.13 -17.12
N VAL A 31 -17.27 -1.12 -16.28
CA VAL A 31 -16.29 -0.95 -15.20
C VAL A 31 -14.89 -1.08 -15.77
N SER A 32 -14.20 0.04 -15.86
CA SER A 32 -12.80 0.12 -16.28
C SER A 32 -11.98 0.90 -15.27
N LEU A 33 -10.83 0.34 -14.84
CA LEU A 33 -9.97 0.91 -13.81
C LEU A 33 -8.55 1.13 -14.34
N GLN A 34 -7.93 2.23 -13.92
CA GLN A 34 -6.53 2.50 -14.17
C GLN A 34 -5.69 2.22 -12.91
N ILE A 35 -4.73 1.32 -13.05
CA ILE A 35 -3.73 1.01 -12.03
C ILE A 35 -2.45 1.75 -12.37
N ILE A 36 -1.98 2.60 -11.47
CA ILE A 36 -0.66 3.22 -11.58
C ILE A 36 0.35 2.52 -10.67
N THR A 37 1.60 2.45 -11.13
CA THR A 37 2.73 1.90 -10.38
C THR A 37 4.03 2.53 -10.85
N TYR A 38 5.15 2.20 -10.21
CA TYR A 38 6.48 2.66 -10.62
C TYR A 38 7.51 1.53 -10.59
N GLY A 39 8.68 1.77 -11.17
CA GLY A 39 9.72 0.77 -11.39
C GLY A 39 10.48 0.37 -10.11
N ARG A 40 9.81 -0.25 -9.13
CA ARG A 40 10.43 -0.84 -7.94
C ARG A 40 10.15 -2.33 -7.89
N THR A 41 11.10 -3.11 -7.40
CA THR A 41 11.02 -4.57 -7.31
C THR A 41 9.69 -5.03 -6.68
N GLY A 42 8.97 -5.89 -7.39
CA GLY A 42 7.70 -6.48 -6.95
C GLY A 42 6.46 -5.66 -7.33
N LEU A 43 6.53 -4.33 -7.51
CA LEU A 43 5.35 -3.52 -7.77
C LEU A 43 4.75 -3.75 -9.17
N PRO A 44 5.54 -3.75 -10.29
CA PRO A 44 4.99 -4.05 -11.60
C PRO A 44 4.34 -5.45 -11.67
N GLN A 45 4.97 -6.44 -11.06
CA GLN A 45 4.44 -7.81 -11.01
C GLN A 45 3.15 -7.89 -10.20
N SER A 46 3.07 -7.17 -9.08
CA SER A 46 1.86 -7.09 -8.26
C SER A 46 0.72 -6.39 -9.00
N SER A 47 1.04 -5.33 -9.75
CA SER A 47 0.05 -4.63 -10.57
C SER A 47 -0.52 -5.53 -11.67
N GLN A 48 0.33 -6.35 -12.31
CA GLN A 48 -0.11 -7.34 -13.30
C GLN A 48 -0.97 -8.45 -12.67
N ALA A 49 -0.61 -8.91 -11.48
CA ALA A 49 -1.41 -9.89 -10.75
C ALA A 49 -2.77 -9.32 -10.35
N LEU A 50 -2.82 -8.06 -9.90
CA LEU A 50 -4.06 -7.35 -9.60
C LEU A 50 -4.92 -7.19 -10.86
N GLN A 51 -4.34 -6.74 -11.97
CA GLN A 51 -5.02 -6.64 -13.27
C GLN A 51 -5.65 -7.98 -13.68
N SER A 52 -4.89 -9.07 -13.55
CA SER A 52 -5.39 -10.41 -13.87
C SER A 52 -6.55 -10.84 -12.94
N ALA A 53 -6.48 -10.50 -11.66
CA ALA A 53 -7.56 -10.80 -10.72
C ALA A 53 -8.84 -9.99 -11.03
N LEU A 54 -8.69 -8.70 -11.37
CA LEU A 54 -9.80 -7.85 -11.78
C LEU A 54 -10.47 -8.35 -13.08
N SER A 55 -9.66 -8.76 -14.06
CA SER A 55 -10.17 -9.36 -15.31
C SER A 55 -11.00 -10.64 -15.06
N GLN A 56 -10.61 -11.48 -14.09
CA GLN A 56 -11.39 -12.66 -13.71
C GLN A 56 -12.73 -12.33 -13.03
N LEU A 57 -12.85 -11.10 -12.52
CA LEU A 57 -14.10 -10.56 -11.98
C LEU A 57 -14.94 -9.85 -13.05
N GLY A 58 -14.48 -9.78 -14.30
CA GLY A 58 -15.15 -9.01 -15.36
C GLY A 58 -14.89 -7.50 -15.27
N ILE A 59 -13.84 -7.07 -14.60
CA ILE A 59 -13.45 -5.66 -14.51
C ILE A 59 -12.30 -5.41 -15.47
N GLU A 60 -12.50 -4.50 -16.42
CA GLU A 60 -11.40 -4.05 -17.27
C GLU A 60 -10.38 -3.26 -16.45
N ALA A 61 -9.09 -3.55 -16.61
CA ALA A 61 -8.05 -2.83 -15.89
C ALA A 61 -6.84 -2.59 -16.79
N SER A 62 -6.32 -1.37 -16.78
CA SER A 62 -5.05 -1.00 -17.40
C SER A 62 -3.97 -0.78 -16.36
N VAL A 63 -2.72 -1.11 -16.68
CA VAL A 63 -1.55 -0.85 -15.83
C VAL A 63 -0.66 0.16 -16.52
N GLU A 64 -0.40 1.27 -15.85
CA GLU A 64 0.54 2.29 -16.29
C GLU A 64 1.74 2.34 -15.33
N GLN A 65 2.93 2.03 -15.83
CA GLN A 65 4.16 2.17 -15.07
C GLN A 65 4.77 3.54 -15.33
N LEU A 66 4.93 4.32 -14.27
CA LEU A 66 5.47 5.67 -14.27
C LEU A 66 6.90 5.69 -13.71
N ASP A 67 7.62 6.78 -13.88
CA ASP A 67 8.89 7.02 -13.19
C ASP A 67 8.64 7.29 -11.69
N SER A 68 7.56 8.03 -11.36
CA SER A 68 7.03 8.25 -10.02
C SER A 68 5.51 8.33 -10.07
N THR A 69 4.84 7.86 -9.03
CA THR A 69 3.38 7.98 -8.90
C THR A 69 2.93 9.22 -8.14
N GLU A 70 3.86 10.03 -7.62
CA GLU A 70 3.55 11.16 -6.73
C GLU A 70 2.69 12.23 -7.40
N ASP A 71 3.04 12.68 -8.61
CA ASP A 71 2.29 13.71 -9.32
C ASP A 71 0.85 13.28 -9.59
N ARG A 72 0.66 12.03 -10.02
CA ARG A 72 -0.65 11.44 -10.26
C ARG A 72 -1.41 11.23 -8.95
N GLY A 73 -0.70 10.83 -7.91
CA GLY A 73 -1.23 10.66 -6.55
C GLY A 73 -1.79 11.96 -6.01
N HIS A 74 -1.02 13.04 -6.03
CA HIS A 74 -1.47 14.36 -5.57
C HIS A 74 -2.60 14.93 -6.43
N ALA A 75 -2.56 14.72 -7.74
CA ALA A 75 -3.62 15.14 -8.64
C ALA A 75 -4.92 14.30 -8.49
N GLY A 76 -4.84 13.10 -7.91
CA GLY A 76 -5.97 12.17 -7.79
C GLY A 76 -6.44 11.63 -9.15
N THR A 77 -5.52 11.43 -10.08
CA THR A 77 -5.81 11.00 -11.46
C THR A 77 -5.45 9.53 -11.67
N PHE A 78 -6.00 8.67 -10.85
CA PHE A 78 -5.86 7.20 -10.89
C PHE A 78 -7.06 6.56 -10.17
N ASP A 79 -7.32 5.29 -10.44
CA ASP A 79 -8.30 4.50 -9.70
C ASP A 79 -7.63 3.67 -8.60
N LEU A 80 -6.53 3.00 -8.95
CA LEU A 80 -5.73 2.19 -8.03
C LEU A 80 -4.26 2.56 -8.14
N SER A 81 -3.56 2.63 -7.01
CA SER A 81 -2.12 2.85 -6.97
C SER A 81 -1.43 1.69 -6.26
N VAL A 82 -0.50 1.01 -6.94
CA VAL A 82 0.37 0.01 -6.33
C VAL A 82 1.68 0.68 -5.95
N TYR A 83 1.85 0.90 -4.65
CA TYR A 83 2.88 1.74 -4.06
C TYR A 83 3.63 0.98 -2.95
N ALA A 84 4.85 1.37 -2.65
CA ALA A 84 5.64 0.80 -1.57
C ALA A 84 6.21 1.90 -0.68
N GLU A 85 6.06 1.72 0.62
CA GLU A 85 6.57 2.63 1.63
C GLU A 85 7.44 1.91 2.67
N VAL A 86 8.32 2.66 3.31
CA VAL A 86 9.05 2.21 4.49
C VAL A 86 8.19 2.48 5.71
N THR A 87 7.70 1.41 6.33
CA THR A 87 6.74 1.51 7.44
C THR A 87 7.38 1.85 8.80
N LEU A 88 8.71 1.67 8.94
CA LEU A 88 9.46 1.92 10.17
C LEU A 88 10.76 2.70 9.88
N PRO A 89 10.71 3.90 9.28
CA PRO A 89 11.92 4.60 8.81
C PRO A 89 12.92 4.96 9.93
N THR A 90 12.43 5.12 11.15
CA THR A 90 13.24 5.43 12.35
C THR A 90 13.15 4.34 13.42
N GLY A 91 12.59 3.17 13.08
CA GLY A 91 12.20 2.14 14.05
C GLY A 91 10.86 2.42 14.75
N ASP A 92 10.14 3.46 14.31
CA ASP A 92 8.83 3.86 14.82
C ASP A 92 7.84 4.08 13.66
N PRO A 93 6.59 3.59 13.75
CA PRO A 93 5.63 3.66 12.65
C PRO A 93 4.93 5.02 12.51
N TYR A 94 5.09 5.95 13.45
CA TYR A 94 4.32 7.19 13.49
C TYR A 94 4.36 7.98 12.18
N SER A 95 5.55 8.21 11.64
CA SER A 95 5.70 9.02 10.42
C SER A 95 5.03 8.37 9.21
N TYR A 96 5.12 7.04 9.09
CA TYR A 96 4.41 6.29 8.06
C TYR A 96 2.89 6.43 8.24
N LEU A 97 2.38 6.11 9.43
CA LEU A 97 0.94 6.14 9.70
C LEU A 97 0.35 7.55 9.50
N MET A 98 1.06 8.58 9.95
CA MET A 98 0.61 9.97 9.80
C MET A 98 0.59 10.40 8.33
N ASN A 99 1.64 10.08 7.57
CA ASN A 99 1.75 10.51 6.18
C ASN A 99 0.80 9.76 5.25
N SER A 100 0.53 8.48 5.51
CA SER A 100 -0.30 7.65 4.63
C SER A 100 -1.76 7.62 5.05
N TYR A 101 -2.07 7.66 6.36
CA TYR A 101 -3.42 7.46 6.88
C TYR A 101 -4.05 8.71 7.49
N GLY A 102 -3.26 9.71 7.88
CA GLY A 102 -3.80 10.98 8.36
C GLY A 102 -4.55 11.74 7.27
N THR A 103 -5.64 12.42 7.62
CA THR A 103 -6.46 13.20 6.67
C THR A 103 -5.61 14.18 5.86
N ASP A 104 -4.63 14.85 6.49
CA ASP A 104 -3.71 15.80 5.85
C ASP A 104 -2.34 15.16 5.52
N GLY A 105 -2.26 13.83 5.46
CA GLY A 105 -1.04 13.09 5.20
C GLY A 105 -0.49 13.34 3.79
N THR A 106 0.83 13.54 3.68
CA THR A 106 1.49 13.88 2.40
C THR A 106 1.43 12.77 1.36
N ASN A 107 1.33 11.51 1.81
CA ASN A 107 1.24 10.32 0.96
C ASN A 107 -0.18 9.71 0.94
N ASN A 108 -1.15 10.43 1.51
CA ASN A 108 -2.55 10.02 1.49
C ASN A 108 -3.18 10.31 0.11
N PHE A 109 -2.68 9.65 -0.91
CA PHE A 109 -3.12 9.82 -2.30
C PHE A 109 -4.57 9.37 -2.52
N GLY A 110 -5.05 8.42 -1.72
CA GLY A 110 -6.43 7.95 -1.72
C GLY A 110 -7.42 8.91 -1.06
N ARG A 111 -6.93 10.00 -0.47
CA ARG A 111 -7.76 11.01 0.25
C ARG A 111 -8.62 10.39 1.35
N TYR A 112 -8.08 9.39 2.01
CA TYR A 112 -8.71 8.80 3.17
C TYR A 112 -8.89 9.84 4.27
N SER A 113 -10.03 9.82 4.95
CA SER A 113 -10.32 10.71 6.07
C SER A 113 -11.18 9.98 7.09
N ASN A 114 -10.68 9.88 8.31
CA ASN A 114 -11.38 9.27 9.42
C ASN A 114 -10.97 9.97 10.74
N ALA A 115 -11.93 10.63 11.37
CA ALA A 115 -11.68 11.42 12.58
C ALA A 115 -11.18 10.58 13.77
N GLU A 116 -11.54 9.30 13.85
CA GLU A 116 -11.04 8.38 14.88
C GLU A 116 -9.56 8.06 14.63
N VAL A 117 -9.16 7.83 13.38
CA VAL A 117 -7.77 7.62 12.99
C VAL A 117 -6.94 8.87 13.27
N ASP A 118 -7.43 10.05 12.91
CA ASP A 118 -6.73 11.32 13.18
C ASP A 118 -6.54 11.56 14.69
N ALA A 119 -7.55 11.22 15.50
CA ALA A 119 -7.45 11.30 16.97
C ALA A 119 -6.38 10.33 17.52
N MET A 120 -6.36 9.08 17.06
CA MET A 120 -5.34 8.10 17.45
C MET A 120 -3.94 8.51 17.01
N LEU A 121 -3.78 9.10 15.82
CA LEU A 121 -2.51 9.67 15.35
C LEU A 121 -2.05 10.83 16.23
N GLY A 122 -2.97 11.68 16.66
CA GLY A 122 -2.68 12.77 17.62
C GLY A 122 -2.22 12.23 18.98
N GLU A 123 -2.83 11.15 19.50
CA GLU A 123 -2.38 10.47 20.71
C GLU A 123 -1.00 9.84 20.51
N LEU A 124 -0.78 9.14 19.41
CA LEU A 124 0.48 8.49 19.08
C LEU A 124 1.64 9.48 18.98
N ALA A 125 1.38 10.70 18.53
CA ALA A 125 2.39 11.76 18.37
C ALA A 125 3.05 12.14 19.71
N VAL A 126 2.35 12.03 20.82
CA VAL A 126 2.80 12.46 22.15
C VAL A 126 2.96 11.31 23.15
N GLU A 127 2.70 10.08 22.74
CA GLU A 127 2.87 8.90 23.56
C GLU A 127 4.34 8.45 23.57
N PHE A 128 4.90 8.12 24.73
CA PHE A 128 6.28 7.67 24.91
C PHE A 128 6.41 6.23 25.40
N ASP A 129 5.34 5.64 25.92
CA ASP A 129 5.35 4.22 26.30
C ASP A 129 5.32 3.35 25.03
N THR A 130 6.35 2.54 24.84
CA THR A 130 6.53 1.72 23.64
C THR A 130 5.42 0.68 23.46
N GLY A 131 4.89 0.15 24.56
CA GLY A 131 3.77 -0.80 24.51
C GLY A 131 2.48 -0.11 24.05
N ARG A 132 2.17 1.05 24.61
CA ARG A 132 1.01 1.85 24.23
C ARG A 132 1.11 2.34 22.78
N ARG A 133 2.29 2.78 22.34
CA ARG A 133 2.55 3.13 20.92
C ARG A 133 2.25 1.97 19.99
N ALA A 134 2.73 0.77 20.32
CA ALA A 134 2.47 -0.41 19.50
C ALA A 134 0.97 -0.76 19.41
N GLU A 135 0.22 -0.59 20.51
CA GLU A 135 -1.22 -0.83 20.50
C GLU A 135 -1.99 0.22 19.68
N LEU A 136 -1.63 1.51 19.80
CA LEU A 136 -2.21 2.57 18.98
C LEU A 136 -1.94 2.33 17.49
N ALA A 137 -0.70 2.01 17.10
CA ALA A 137 -0.34 1.71 15.73
C ALA A 137 -1.17 0.54 15.14
N LYS A 138 -1.35 -0.54 15.91
CA LYS A 138 -2.19 -1.67 15.49
C LYS A 138 -3.66 -1.29 15.34
N GLN A 139 -4.19 -0.44 16.25
CA GLN A 139 -5.58 0.01 16.18
C GLN A 139 -5.80 0.88 14.95
N ILE A 140 -4.89 1.82 14.66
CA ILE A 140 -4.91 2.66 13.46
C ILE A 140 -4.93 1.78 12.21
N ASP A 141 -3.97 0.88 12.06
CA ASP A 141 -3.86 0.00 10.88
C ASP A 141 -5.13 -0.86 10.72
N LYS A 142 -5.64 -1.43 11.80
CA LYS A 142 -6.87 -2.22 11.77
C LYS A 142 -8.10 -1.41 11.33
N THR A 143 -8.23 -0.17 11.79
CA THR A 143 -9.35 0.72 11.42
C THR A 143 -9.28 1.07 9.94
N VAL A 144 -8.10 1.49 9.47
CA VAL A 144 -7.89 1.86 8.05
C VAL A 144 -8.16 0.69 7.10
N LEU A 145 -7.70 -0.52 7.46
CA LEU A 145 -7.96 -1.72 6.66
C LEU A 145 -9.44 -2.12 6.66
N ALA A 146 -10.15 -1.91 7.76
CA ALA A 146 -11.59 -2.17 7.84
C ALA A 146 -12.41 -1.22 6.97
N ASP A 147 -11.92 0.01 6.75
CA ASP A 147 -12.53 1.00 5.87
C ASP A 147 -12.26 0.73 4.36
N ASN A 148 -11.46 -0.28 4.04
CA ASN A 148 -11.09 -0.71 2.67
C ASN A 148 -10.43 0.39 1.80
N SER A 149 -9.88 1.42 2.41
CA SER A 149 -9.17 2.49 1.68
C SER A 149 -7.76 2.07 1.26
N TYR A 150 -7.20 1.10 1.97
CA TYR A 150 -5.87 0.53 1.73
C TYR A 150 -5.95 -1.01 1.73
N CYS A 151 -5.07 -1.62 0.94
CA CYS A 151 -4.88 -3.06 0.91
C CYS A 151 -3.38 -3.36 1.08
N ASN A 152 -2.97 -3.79 2.25
CA ASN A 152 -1.59 -4.21 2.51
C ASN A 152 -1.34 -5.57 1.84
N MET A 153 -0.55 -5.60 0.77
CA MET A 153 -0.34 -6.80 -0.03
C MET A 153 0.72 -7.71 0.59
N PHE A 154 1.91 -7.17 0.91
CA PHE A 154 3.04 -7.95 1.48
C PHE A 154 4.14 -7.03 1.99
N HIS A 155 5.04 -7.58 2.80
CA HIS A 155 6.33 -7.00 3.12
C HIS A 155 7.42 -7.72 2.33
N LEU A 156 8.32 -6.94 1.70
CA LEU A 156 9.45 -7.50 0.97
C LEU A 156 10.47 -8.10 1.95
N ASN A 157 10.93 -9.30 1.64
CA ASN A 157 12.12 -9.84 2.30
C ASN A 157 13.36 -9.14 1.75
N MET A 158 14.15 -8.57 2.64
CA MET A 158 15.42 -7.92 2.31
C MET A 158 16.56 -8.91 2.52
N TYR A 159 17.46 -8.97 1.55
CA TYR A 159 18.64 -9.83 1.60
C TYR A 159 19.89 -8.99 1.41
N MET A 160 20.90 -9.27 2.22
CA MET A 160 22.21 -8.66 2.08
C MET A 160 23.21 -9.71 1.58
N ALA A 161 23.80 -9.45 0.43
CA ALA A 161 24.90 -10.26 -0.10
C ALA A 161 26.21 -9.51 0.05
N MET A 162 27.22 -10.13 0.66
CA MET A 162 28.53 -9.53 0.86
C MET A 162 29.62 -10.57 0.62
N LYS A 163 30.82 -10.08 0.31
CA LYS A 163 32.02 -10.93 0.28
C LYS A 163 32.42 -11.31 1.70
N ASP A 164 33.05 -12.47 1.86
CA ASP A 164 33.61 -12.94 3.13
C ASP A 164 34.74 -12.07 3.70
N THR A 165 35.30 -11.17 2.87
CA THR A 165 36.27 -10.15 3.28
C THR A 165 35.63 -8.93 3.93
N VAL A 166 34.30 -8.79 3.93
CA VAL A 166 33.59 -7.65 4.55
C VAL A 166 33.23 -8.00 6.00
N GLU A 167 33.57 -7.13 6.92
CA GLU A 167 33.25 -7.24 8.34
C GLU A 167 32.45 -6.04 8.83
N GLY A 168 31.70 -6.24 9.92
CA GLY A 168 30.93 -5.17 10.57
C GLY A 168 29.76 -4.64 9.75
N LEU A 169 29.33 -5.39 8.72
CA LEU A 169 28.12 -5.07 7.98
C LEU A 169 26.99 -5.92 8.57
N GLU A 170 26.00 -5.28 9.17
CA GLU A 170 24.85 -5.94 9.79
C GLU A 170 23.57 -5.49 9.12
N GLN A 171 22.63 -6.43 8.95
CA GLN A 171 21.32 -6.12 8.43
C GLN A 171 20.52 -5.38 9.52
N SER A 172 20.09 -4.17 9.22
CA SER A 172 19.17 -3.40 10.05
C SER A 172 17.72 -3.65 9.60
N PRO A 173 16.74 -3.70 10.52
CA PRO A 173 15.34 -3.68 10.16
C PRO A 173 14.93 -2.38 9.48
N VAL A 174 15.76 -1.34 9.55
CA VAL A 174 15.62 -0.06 8.87
C VAL A 174 16.52 -0.05 7.64
N ASP A 175 15.94 0.10 6.48
CA ASP A 175 16.54 -0.12 5.14
C ASP A 175 17.75 0.77 4.80
N TYR A 176 18.04 1.80 5.61
CA TYR A 176 19.00 2.85 5.27
C TYR A 176 20.33 2.78 6.04
N TYR A 177 20.47 1.95 7.06
CA TYR A 177 21.60 2.00 7.99
C TYR A 177 22.38 0.69 8.05
N HIS A 178 22.93 0.27 6.90
CA HIS A 178 23.70 -0.96 6.80
C HIS A 178 25.20 -0.73 6.98
N ILE A 179 25.72 0.44 6.54
CA ILE A 179 27.14 0.78 6.63
C ILE A 179 27.37 1.65 7.86
N THR A 180 28.22 1.19 8.75
CA THR A 180 28.59 1.89 9.98
C THR A 180 30.10 2.13 10.04
N ALA A 181 30.57 2.81 11.11
CA ALA A 181 32.01 3.01 11.34
C ALA A 181 32.77 1.69 11.60
N GLN A 182 32.07 0.59 11.90
CA GLN A 182 32.65 -0.73 12.09
C GLN A 182 32.78 -1.53 10.77
N THR A 183 32.15 -1.06 9.70
CA THR A 183 32.20 -1.74 8.41
C THR A 183 33.57 -1.55 7.77
N CYS A 184 34.27 -2.64 7.50
CA CYS A 184 35.59 -2.63 6.86
C CYS A 184 35.77 -3.81 5.90
N VAL A 185 36.80 -3.73 5.08
CA VAL A 185 37.26 -4.81 4.20
C VAL A 185 38.62 -5.28 4.69
N LYS A 186 38.77 -6.58 4.94
CA LYS A 186 40.05 -7.23 5.24
C LYS A 186 40.95 -7.31 4.03
#